data_13e8f4815f591ce6dfdf390660fe2760
#
_entry.id   13e8f4815f591ce6dfdf390660fe2760
#
_cell.length_a   1.000
_cell.length_b   1.000
_cell.length_c   1.000
_cell.angle_alpha   90.00
_cell.angle_beta   90.00
_cell.angle_gamma   90.00
#
_symmetry.space_group_name_H-M   'P 1'
#
loop_
_entity.id
_entity.type
_entity.pdbx_description
1 polymer ?
#
loop_
_entity_poly.entity_id
_entity_poly.type
_entity_poly.pdbx_seq_one_letter_code
_entity_poly.pdbx_strand_id
1 'polypeptide(L)'
;MHATIRAVDVAATAATTGDGDPLGTVVLASSDGPGGTRLDLWPDAASAARTGADRVYRVTDVMHGLAAGRRPLFAQVTWINGDGDPARADAAEYAGRHRIRPAVHGIEGVVEVLVLRSDDHRVVVVGLATGRETHQEVQRTIMATALLPDEDPALLTGADRIDLVRVLSAELPTAVRS
;
A
#
# COMPACT_ATOMS: atom_id res chain seq x y z
N MET A 1 8.02 -2.57 -11.24
CA MET A 1 8.05 -1.46 -10.25
C MET A 1 8.34 -2.04 -8.88
N HIS A 2 9.15 -1.35 -8.08
CA HIS A 2 9.51 -1.74 -6.72
C HIS A 2 9.22 -0.60 -5.77
N ALA A 3 9.19 -0.87 -4.47
CA ALA A 3 8.91 0.12 -3.44
C ALA A 3 9.85 -0.06 -2.24
N THR A 4 10.10 1.05 -1.54
CA THR A 4 10.74 1.06 -0.23
C THR A 4 9.85 1.79 0.77
N ILE A 5 9.78 1.29 2.00
CA ILE A 5 9.05 1.90 3.11
C ILE A 5 10.04 2.20 4.21
N ARG A 6 10.11 3.46 4.65
CA ARG A 6 11.06 3.92 5.67
C ARG A 6 10.38 4.83 6.67
N ALA A 7 10.80 4.75 7.93
CA ALA A 7 10.49 5.77 8.90
C ALA A 7 11.25 7.06 8.55
N VAL A 8 10.60 8.21 8.70
CA VAL A 8 11.20 9.53 8.43
C VAL A 8 10.86 10.51 9.53
N ASP A 9 11.75 11.47 9.74
CA ASP A 9 11.41 12.68 10.49
C ASP A 9 10.70 13.64 9.54
N VAL A 10 9.43 13.90 9.79
CA VAL A 10 8.60 14.75 8.94
C VAL A 10 9.12 16.18 8.89
N ALA A 11 9.76 16.67 9.97
CA ALA A 11 10.35 18.00 10.01
C ALA A 11 11.61 18.12 9.13
N ALA A 12 12.30 16.99 8.86
CA ALA A 12 13.52 16.92 8.05
C ALA A 12 13.26 16.55 6.58
N THR A 13 12.01 16.33 6.16
CA THR A 13 11.67 15.76 4.84
C THR A 13 11.76 16.77 3.67
N ALA A 14 12.37 17.94 3.87
CA ALA A 14 12.77 18.80 2.77
C ALA A 14 14.01 18.21 2.07
N ALA A 15 13.79 17.56 0.92
CA ALA A 15 14.79 17.14 -0.08
C ALA A 15 15.86 16.14 0.40
N THR A 16 15.56 14.85 0.32
CA THR A 16 16.63 13.86 0.17
C THR A 16 16.75 13.54 -1.33
N THR A 17 17.57 14.30 -2.04
CA THR A 17 18.13 13.93 -3.34
C THR A 17 19.10 12.78 -3.14
N GLY A 18 18.61 11.55 -3.21
CA GLY A 18 19.41 10.35 -3.31
C GLY A 18 19.66 10.04 -4.80
N ASP A 19 20.68 9.24 -5.08
CA ASP A 19 21.12 8.85 -6.42
C ASP A 19 20.00 8.11 -7.18
N GLY A 20 19.24 8.84 -7.99
CA GLY A 20 18.05 8.43 -8.74
C GLY A 20 16.74 8.94 -8.14
N ASP A 21 15.93 9.62 -8.95
CA ASP A 21 14.62 10.08 -8.54
C ASP A 21 13.62 8.90 -8.53
N PRO A 22 12.82 8.73 -7.46
CA PRO A 22 11.74 7.75 -7.45
C PRO A 22 10.68 8.13 -8.48
N LEU A 23 9.97 7.14 -9.02
CA LEU A 23 8.82 7.33 -9.90
C LEU A 23 7.66 8.04 -9.19
N GLY A 24 7.61 7.89 -7.88
CA GLY A 24 6.61 8.50 -7.03
C GLY A 24 6.97 8.38 -5.56
N THR A 25 6.43 9.26 -4.74
CA THR A 25 6.66 9.33 -3.30
C THR A 25 5.37 9.62 -2.56
N VAL A 26 5.12 8.89 -1.48
CA VAL A 26 4.04 9.18 -0.53
C VAL A 26 4.63 9.35 0.85
N VAL A 27 4.33 10.48 1.51
CA VAL A 27 4.72 10.74 2.88
C VAL A 27 3.49 10.71 3.77
N LEU A 28 3.53 9.86 4.79
CA LEU A 28 2.45 9.60 5.73
C LEU A 28 2.84 10.12 7.11
N ALA A 29 1.88 10.69 7.83
CA ALA A 29 2.08 11.02 9.24
C ALA A 29 2.23 9.74 10.07
N SER A 30 2.96 9.81 11.18
CA SER A 30 2.92 8.72 12.18
C SER A 30 1.58 8.75 12.92
N SER A 31 1.09 7.56 13.32
CA SER A 31 0.00 7.43 14.28
C SER A 31 0.42 7.79 15.71
N ASP A 32 1.71 7.61 16.03
CA ASP A 32 2.20 7.53 17.41
C ASP A 32 3.20 8.63 17.79
N GLY A 33 3.38 9.66 16.96
CA GLY A 33 4.34 10.73 17.29
C GLY A 33 4.71 11.66 16.13
N PRO A 34 5.77 12.44 16.30
CA PRO A 34 6.18 13.49 15.34
C PRO A 34 6.82 12.93 14.07
N GLY A 35 7.12 11.63 14.03
CA GLY A 35 7.68 10.95 12.84
C GLY A 35 6.65 10.70 11.75
N GLY A 36 7.08 10.02 10.70
CA GLY A 36 6.25 9.62 9.60
C GLY A 36 6.79 8.37 8.90
N THR A 37 6.07 7.97 7.86
CA THR A 37 6.48 6.89 6.97
C THR A 37 6.57 7.44 5.56
N ARG A 38 7.68 7.16 4.87
CA ARG A 38 7.86 7.48 3.46
C ARG A 38 7.84 6.20 2.64
N LEU A 39 6.98 6.17 1.64
CA LEU A 39 6.91 5.16 0.59
C LEU A 39 7.46 5.77 -0.69
N ASP A 40 8.52 5.19 -1.24
CA ASP A 40 9.08 5.56 -2.53
C ASP A 40 8.86 4.43 -3.54
N LEU A 41 8.45 4.79 -4.76
CA LEU A 41 8.25 3.87 -5.88
C LEU A 41 9.43 3.97 -6.85
N TRP A 42 9.98 2.83 -7.28
CA TRP A 42 11.19 2.73 -8.08
C TRP A 42 10.95 1.94 -9.38
N PRO A 43 11.67 2.24 -10.47
CA PRO A 43 11.51 1.49 -11.71
C PRO A 43 11.90 0.01 -11.56
N ASP A 44 12.94 -0.27 -10.76
CA ASP A 44 13.52 -1.59 -10.59
C ASP A 44 14.06 -1.83 -9.16
N ALA A 45 14.41 -3.09 -8.86
CA ALA A 45 14.92 -3.49 -7.55
C ALA A 45 16.30 -2.89 -7.23
N ALA A 46 17.15 -2.69 -8.23
CA ALA A 46 18.50 -2.14 -8.03
C ALA A 46 18.44 -0.68 -7.58
N SER A 47 17.54 0.11 -8.18
CA SER A 47 17.28 1.50 -7.77
C SER A 47 16.74 1.56 -6.34
N ALA A 48 15.78 0.69 -5.99
CA ALA A 48 15.25 0.58 -4.64
C ALA A 48 16.33 0.19 -3.61
N ALA A 49 17.18 -0.78 -3.93
CA ALA A 49 18.23 -1.28 -3.03
C ALA A 49 19.29 -0.20 -2.71
N ARG A 50 19.60 0.70 -3.65
CA ARG A 50 20.57 1.79 -3.42
C ARG A 50 20.15 2.77 -2.32
N THR A 51 18.88 2.79 -1.94
CA THR A 51 18.38 3.67 -0.86
C THR A 51 18.84 3.25 0.52
N GLY A 52 19.42 2.06 0.69
CA GLY A 52 19.76 1.49 1.99
C GLY A 52 18.54 1.14 2.86
N ALA A 53 17.35 1.00 2.25
CA ALA A 53 16.17 0.57 2.97
C ALA A 53 16.33 -0.89 3.46
N ASP A 54 15.88 -1.17 4.68
CA ASP A 54 15.96 -2.50 5.30
C ASP A 54 15.23 -3.57 4.48
N ARG A 55 14.24 -3.17 3.69
CA ARG A 55 13.45 -4.06 2.86
C ARG A 55 13.00 -3.39 1.57
N VAL A 56 13.14 -4.14 0.48
CA VAL A 56 12.62 -3.79 -0.85
C VAL A 56 11.38 -4.63 -1.11
N TYR A 57 10.36 -4.01 -1.65
CA TYR A 57 9.11 -4.66 -2.05
C TYR A 57 8.96 -4.62 -3.55
N ARG A 58 8.44 -5.70 -4.13
CA ARG A 58 7.89 -5.68 -5.48
C ARG A 58 6.44 -5.20 -5.43
N VAL A 59 6.05 -4.28 -6.30
CA VAL A 59 4.65 -3.91 -6.48
C VAL A 59 3.99 -4.99 -7.33
N THR A 60 3.07 -5.75 -6.73
CA THR A 60 2.43 -6.91 -7.37
C THR A 60 1.06 -6.59 -7.95
N ASP A 61 0.41 -5.54 -7.45
CA ASP A 61 -0.83 -5.02 -8.02
C ASP A 61 -0.96 -3.51 -7.76
N VAL A 62 -1.62 -2.82 -8.68
CA VAL A 62 -2.02 -1.42 -8.57
C VAL A 62 -3.49 -1.32 -8.99
N MET A 63 -4.32 -0.77 -8.13
CA MET A 63 -5.71 -0.48 -8.44
C MET A 63 -5.95 1.03 -8.40
N HIS A 64 -6.31 1.61 -9.52
CA HIS A 64 -6.80 2.98 -9.57
C HIS A 64 -8.29 3.00 -9.22
N GLY A 65 -8.67 3.79 -8.21
CA GLY A 65 -10.06 3.94 -7.78
C GLY A 65 -10.82 5.02 -8.57
N LEU A 66 -12.07 5.26 -8.19
CA LEU A 66 -12.92 6.28 -8.83
C LEU A 66 -12.41 7.71 -8.63
N ALA A 67 -11.62 7.95 -7.58
CA ALA A 67 -10.98 9.23 -7.31
C ALA A 67 -9.53 9.32 -7.84
N ALA A 68 -9.12 8.45 -8.77
CA ALA A 68 -7.78 8.48 -9.35
C ALA A 68 -7.43 9.87 -9.91
N GLY A 69 -6.22 10.34 -9.61
CA GLY A 69 -5.75 11.69 -9.97
C GLY A 69 -6.16 12.79 -8.99
N ARG A 70 -7.03 12.51 -8.01
CA ARG A 70 -7.30 13.44 -6.91
C ARG A 70 -6.23 13.34 -5.84
N ARG A 71 -6.03 14.42 -5.09
CA ARG A 71 -5.10 14.42 -3.95
C ARG A 71 -5.64 13.51 -2.84
N PRO A 72 -4.90 12.47 -2.41
CA PRO A 72 -5.27 11.69 -1.23
C PRO A 72 -5.03 12.51 0.05
N LEU A 73 -5.91 12.35 1.02
CA LEU A 73 -5.80 13.01 2.33
C LEU A 73 -5.52 11.99 3.44
N PHE A 74 -5.93 10.73 3.23
CA PHE A 74 -5.74 9.64 4.18
C PHE A 74 -5.18 8.41 3.47
N ALA A 75 -4.40 7.65 4.22
CA ALA A 75 -3.88 6.35 3.81
C ALA A 75 -4.20 5.31 4.87
N GLN A 76 -4.54 4.10 4.42
CA GLN A 76 -4.54 2.91 5.26
C GLN A 76 -3.38 2.01 4.83
N VAL A 77 -2.48 1.74 5.76
CA VAL A 77 -1.38 0.80 5.56
C VAL A 77 -1.71 -0.48 6.30
N THR A 78 -1.85 -1.57 5.57
CA THR A 78 -2.22 -2.89 6.11
C THR A 78 -1.03 -3.82 5.94
N TRP A 79 -0.53 -4.33 7.06
CA TRP A 79 0.57 -5.27 7.13
C TRP A 79 0.01 -6.69 7.25
N ILE A 80 0.47 -7.60 6.43
CA ILE A 80 -0.05 -8.97 6.33
C ILE A 80 1.14 -9.92 6.25
N ASN A 81 0.98 -11.11 6.87
CA ASN A 81 1.94 -12.20 6.74
C ASN A 81 3.33 -11.85 7.28
N GLY A 82 3.38 -11.28 8.50
CA GLY A 82 4.62 -10.88 9.15
C GLY A 82 5.59 -12.02 9.43
N ASP A 83 5.12 -13.27 9.49
CA ASP A 83 5.91 -14.49 9.62
C ASP A 83 6.56 -14.99 8.31
N GLY A 84 6.14 -14.44 7.16
CA GLY A 84 6.75 -14.73 5.86
C GLY A 84 6.36 -16.07 5.25
N ASP A 85 5.20 -16.62 5.58
CA ASP A 85 4.70 -17.86 4.98
C ASP A 85 4.33 -17.63 3.50
N PRO A 86 4.96 -18.32 2.53
CA PRO A 86 4.68 -18.12 1.11
C PRO A 86 3.25 -18.48 0.72
N ALA A 87 2.64 -19.51 1.33
CA ALA A 87 1.27 -19.91 1.00
C ALA A 87 0.25 -18.85 1.46
N ARG A 88 0.48 -18.23 2.63
CA ARG A 88 -0.35 -17.11 3.11
C ARG A 88 -0.20 -15.87 2.24
N ALA A 89 1.03 -15.57 1.80
CA ALA A 89 1.24 -14.45 0.89
C ALA A 89 0.49 -14.64 -0.43
N ASP A 90 0.57 -15.85 -1.02
CA ASP A 90 -0.13 -16.20 -2.25
C ASP A 90 -1.65 -16.11 -2.07
N ALA A 91 -2.18 -16.63 -0.95
CA ALA A 91 -3.60 -16.54 -0.62
C ALA A 91 -4.07 -15.08 -0.44
N ALA A 92 -3.28 -14.25 0.24
CA ALA A 92 -3.60 -12.83 0.42
C ALA A 92 -3.63 -12.06 -0.91
N GLU A 93 -2.66 -12.30 -1.81
CA GLU A 93 -2.64 -11.70 -3.15
C GLU A 93 -3.80 -12.20 -4.02
N TYR A 94 -4.13 -13.49 -3.94
CA TYR A 94 -5.27 -14.07 -4.65
C TYR A 94 -6.59 -13.42 -4.19
N ALA A 95 -6.84 -13.41 -2.88
CA ALA A 95 -8.02 -12.77 -2.28
C ALA A 95 -8.10 -11.27 -2.65
N GLY A 96 -6.97 -10.57 -2.59
CA GLY A 96 -6.86 -9.17 -2.98
C GLY A 96 -7.34 -8.94 -4.41
N ARG A 97 -6.85 -9.73 -5.35
CA ARG A 97 -7.12 -9.57 -6.79
C ARG A 97 -8.53 -10.02 -7.18
N HIS A 98 -8.98 -11.17 -6.67
CA HIS A 98 -10.19 -11.83 -7.17
C HIS A 98 -11.44 -11.56 -6.34
N ARG A 99 -11.31 -11.24 -5.05
CA ARG A 99 -12.43 -10.97 -4.15
C ARG A 99 -12.51 -9.51 -3.71
N ILE A 100 -11.40 -8.97 -3.17
CA ILE A 100 -11.42 -7.65 -2.53
C ILE A 100 -11.47 -6.54 -3.59
N ARG A 101 -10.58 -6.56 -4.57
CA ARG A 101 -10.52 -5.53 -5.62
C ARG A 101 -11.87 -5.31 -6.33
N PRO A 102 -12.58 -6.35 -6.83
CA PRO A 102 -13.90 -6.14 -7.43
C PRO A 102 -14.92 -5.54 -6.48
N ALA A 103 -14.88 -5.92 -5.18
CA ALA A 103 -15.82 -5.44 -4.19
C ALA A 103 -15.62 -3.94 -3.85
N VAL A 104 -14.38 -3.46 -3.83
CA VAL A 104 -14.05 -2.10 -3.38
C VAL A 104 -13.80 -1.10 -4.52
N HIS A 105 -13.63 -1.58 -5.76
CA HIS A 105 -13.30 -0.74 -6.91
C HIS A 105 -14.31 0.40 -7.15
N GLY A 106 -15.60 0.15 -6.86
CA GLY A 106 -16.70 1.11 -7.03
C GLY A 106 -16.91 2.07 -5.86
N ILE A 107 -16.08 2.02 -4.81
CA ILE A 107 -16.25 2.92 -3.66
C ILE A 107 -15.72 4.31 -4.01
N GLU A 108 -16.57 5.33 -3.82
CA GLU A 108 -16.19 6.72 -4.03
C GLU A 108 -15.07 7.12 -3.05
N GLY A 109 -14.16 7.97 -3.54
CA GLY A 109 -13.06 8.50 -2.72
C GLY A 109 -11.81 7.62 -2.69
N VAL A 110 -11.84 6.37 -3.17
CA VAL A 110 -10.61 5.57 -3.38
C VAL A 110 -9.79 6.19 -4.51
N VAL A 111 -8.54 6.59 -4.20
CA VAL A 111 -7.60 7.17 -5.15
C VAL A 111 -6.77 6.06 -5.80
N GLU A 112 -6.03 5.33 -4.99
CA GLU A 112 -5.15 4.26 -5.46
C GLU A 112 -4.92 3.23 -4.36
N VAL A 113 -4.74 1.98 -4.75
CA VAL A 113 -4.32 0.91 -3.85
C VAL A 113 -3.09 0.23 -4.45
N LEU A 114 -2.03 0.14 -3.65
CA LEU A 114 -0.78 -0.54 -3.99
C LEU A 114 -0.68 -1.82 -3.17
N VAL A 115 -0.39 -2.94 -3.82
CA VAL A 115 -0.07 -4.21 -3.15
C VAL A 115 1.42 -4.47 -3.33
N LEU A 116 2.11 -4.63 -2.22
CA LEU A 116 3.56 -4.74 -2.13
C LEU A 116 3.91 -6.10 -1.51
N ARG A 117 4.88 -6.82 -2.09
CA ARG A 117 5.39 -8.08 -1.55
C ARG A 117 6.92 -8.06 -1.51
N SER A 118 7.49 -8.39 -0.35
CA SER A 118 8.94 -8.56 -0.18
C SER A 118 9.40 -9.97 -0.55
N ASP A 119 10.70 -10.16 -0.73
CA ASP A 119 11.27 -11.49 -1.04
C ASP A 119 11.09 -12.48 0.11
N ASP A 120 10.98 -11.99 1.35
CA ASP A 120 10.63 -12.80 2.54
C ASP A 120 9.10 -12.96 2.72
N HIS A 121 8.33 -12.78 1.66
CA HIS A 121 6.88 -13.02 1.55
C HIS A 121 5.99 -12.18 2.46
N ARG A 122 6.46 -11.08 3.03
CA ARG A 122 5.60 -10.12 3.73
C ARG A 122 4.82 -9.29 2.71
N VAL A 123 3.57 -9.03 3.04
CA VAL A 123 2.66 -8.27 2.17
C VAL A 123 2.27 -6.97 2.87
N VAL A 124 2.30 -5.88 2.12
CA VAL A 124 1.82 -4.58 2.58
C VAL A 124 0.82 -4.04 1.56
N VAL A 125 -0.34 -3.63 2.02
CA VAL A 125 -1.34 -2.97 1.18
C VAL A 125 -1.43 -1.51 1.62
N VAL A 126 -1.22 -0.59 0.67
CA VAL A 126 -1.34 0.85 0.90
C VAL A 126 -2.55 1.36 0.11
N GLY A 127 -3.62 1.64 0.81
CA GLY A 127 -4.82 2.27 0.25
C GLY A 127 -4.75 3.79 0.45
N LEU A 128 -4.94 4.56 -0.62
CA LEU A 128 -4.98 6.02 -0.61
C LEU A 128 -6.40 6.50 -0.90
N ALA A 129 -6.91 7.43 -0.09
CA ALA A 129 -8.28 7.93 -0.22
C ALA A 129 -8.39 9.44 0.03
N THR A 130 -9.46 10.03 -0.48
CA THR A 130 -9.78 11.45 -0.28
C THR A 130 -10.39 11.75 1.09
N GLY A 131 -10.85 10.72 1.82
CA GLY A 131 -11.47 10.87 3.13
C GLY A 131 -11.25 9.64 4.00
N ARG A 132 -11.37 9.83 5.31
CA ARG A 132 -11.30 8.76 6.30
C ARG A 132 -12.48 7.80 6.19
N GLU A 133 -13.63 8.32 5.86
CA GLU A 133 -14.88 7.60 5.70
C GLU A 133 -14.79 6.55 4.59
N THR A 134 -14.04 6.87 3.53
CA THR A 134 -13.76 5.94 2.43
C THR A 134 -13.08 4.66 2.94
N HIS A 135 -12.08 4.79 3.82
CA HIS A 135 -11.40 3.62 4.40
C HIS A 135 -12.33 2.80 5.29
N GLN A 136 -13.23 3.46 6.03
CA GLN A 136 -14.23 2.77 6.86
C GLN A 136 -15.21 1.98 5.98
N GLU A 137 -15.61 2.55 4.84
CA GLU A 137 -16.48 1.87 3.88
C GLU A 137 -15.77 0.70 3.21
N VAL A 138 -14.53 0.90 2.76
CA VAL A 138 -13.68 -0.18 2.21
C VAL A 138 -13.58 -1.33 3.20
N GLN A 139 -13.24 -1.05 4.46
CA GLN A 139 -13.11 -2.09 5.48
C GLN A 139 -14.43 -2.83 5.73
N ARG A 140 -15.55 -2.10 5.83
CA ARG A 140 -16.88 -2.69 5.99
C ARG A 140 -17.24 -3.60 4.81
N THR A 141 -16.94 -3.15 3.59
CA THR A 141 -17.19 -3.91 2.37
C THR A 141 -16.36 -5.19 2.35
N ILE A 142 -15.06 -5.11 2.67
CA ILE A 142 -14.18 -6.30 2.76
C ILE A 142 -14.75 -7.32 3.75
N MET A 143 -15.14 -6.88 4.94
CA MET A 143 -15.69 -7.75 5.99
C MET A 143 -17.04 -8.37 5.62
N ALA A 144 -17.83 -7.70 4.79
CA ALA A 144 -19.14 -8.19 4.33
C ALA A 144 -19.02 -9.12 3.11
N THR A 145 -17.88 -9.14 2.41
CA THR A 145 -17.68 -9.93 1.20
C THR A 145 -17.32 -11.37 1.55
N ALA A 146 -18.17 -12.31 1.13
CA ALA A 146 -17.96 -13.74 1.37
C ALA A 146 -16.66 -14.24 0.69
N LEU A 147 -16.05 -15.24 1.29
CA LEU A 147 -14.92 -15.95 0.69
C LEU A 147 -15.31 -16.59 -0.64
N LEU A 148 -14.37 -16.67 -1.56
CA LEU A 148 -14.53 -17.44 -2.79
C LEU A 148 -14.46 -18.93 -2.47
N PRO A 149 -15.09 -19.79 -3.31
CA PRO A 149 -15.13 -21.25 -3.07
C PRO A 149 -13.73 -21.91 -3.01
N ASP A 150 -12.74 -21.31 -3.64
CA ASP A 150 -11.36 -21.77 -3.74
C ASP A 150 -10.40 -21.06 -2.77
N GLU A 151 -10.90 -20.19 -1.92
CA GLU A 151 -10.13 -19.58 -0.83
C GLU A 151 -10.08 -20.51 0.38
N ASP A 152 -8.88 -20.74 0.92
CA ASP A 152 -8.68 -21.46 2.19
C ASP A 152 -8.69 -20.46 3.37
N PRO A 153 -9.73 -20.50 4.24
CA PRO A 153 -9.80 -19.61 5.39
C PRO A 153 -8.61 -19.73 6.36
N ALA A 154 -7.94 -20.89 6.41
CA ALA A 154 -6.79 -21.11 7.28
C ALA A 154 -5.55 -20.31 6.84
N LEU A 155 -5.48 -19.95 5.56
CA LEU A 155 -4.41 -19.12 5.02
C LEU A 155 -4.72 -17.62 5.09
N LEU A 156 -6.00 -17.24 5.30
CA LEU A 156 -6.47 -15.86 5.35
C LEU A 156 -6.61 -15.37 6.80
N THR A 157 -5.51 -15.30 7.52
CA THR A 157 -5.47 -14.96 8.96
C THR A 157 -5.77 -13.50 9.27
N GLY A 158 -5.96 -12.67 8.25
CA GLY A 158 -6.21 -11.24 8.40
C GLY A 158 -4.94 -10.40 8.43
N ALA A 159 -5.09 -9.15 8.84
CA ALA A 159 -3.98 -8.22 8.97
C ALA A 159 -3.28 -8.36 10.32
N ASP A 160 -1.94 -8.32 10.32
CA ASP A 160 -1.15 -8.26 11.55
C ASP A 160 -1.25 -6.87 12.20
N ARG A 161 -1.33 -5.82 11.34
CA ARG A 161 -1.45 -4.42 11.76
C ARG A 161 -2.14 -3.61 10.68
N ILE A 162 -2.94 -2.61 11.12
CA ILE A 162 -3.59 -1.63 10.25
C ILE A 162 -3.31 -0.24 10.82
N ASP A 163 -2.70 0.62 10.03
CA ASP A 163 -2.47 2.02 10.37
C ASP A 163 -3.33 2.90 9.47
N LEU A 164 -4.21 3.71 10.06
CA LEU A 164 -4.97 4.74 9.35
C LEU A 164 -4.37 6.11 9.67
N VAL A 165 -3.74 6.73 8.70
CA VAL A 165 -2.91 7.90 8.87
C VAL A 165 -3.23 9.00 7.86
N ARG A 166 -2.79 10.24 8.13
CA ARG A 166 -2.91 11.34 7.18
C ARG A 166 -1.81 11.28 6.14
N VAL A 167 -2.16 11.61 4.90
CA VAL A 167 -1.20 11.84 3.83
C VAL A 167 -0.70 13.28 3.93
N LEU A 168 0.61 13.45 4.09
CA LEU A 168 1.27 14.76 4.15
C LEU A 168 1.60 15.24 2.74
N SER A 169 2.15 14.35 1.90
CA SER A 169 2.35 14.58 0.47
C SER A 169 2.21 13.28 -0.31
N ALA A 170 1.81 13.37 -1.56
CA ALA A 170 1.76 12.25 -2.48
C ALA A 170 2.04 12.74 -3.91
N GLU A 171 3.08 12.16 -4.50
CA GLU A 171 3.43 12.26 -5.91
C GLU A 171 3.41 10.84 -6.46
N LEU A 172 2.32 10.48 -7.13
CA LEU A 172 2.13 9.14 -7.68
C LEU A 172 2.51 9.14 -9.16
N PRO A 173 3.06 8.04 -9.69
CA PRO A 173 3.30 7.92 -11.11
C PRO A 173 1.99 8.16 -11.87
N THR A 174 2.03 9.03 -12.86
CA THR A 174 0.85 9.23 -13.72
C THR A 174 0.55 7.90 -14.41
N ALA A 175 -0.67 7.38 -14.21
CA ALA A 175 -1.12 6.20 -14.91
C ALA A 175 -0.97 6.45 -16.42
N VAL A 176 -0.11 5.66 -17.06
CA VAL A 176 -0.07 5.64 -18.54
C VAL A 176 -1.43 5.09 -18.96
N ARG A 177 -2.29 5.95 -19.47
CA ARG A 177 -3.56 5.54 -20.08
C ARG A 177 -3.22 4.67 -21.29
N SER A 178 -3.41 3.38 -21.14
CA SER A 178 -3.37 2.43 -22.24
C SER A 178 -4.65 2.51 -23.04
#